data_da648b3c43e142431f8880762770d686
#
_entry.id   da648b3c43e142431f8880762770d686
#
_cell.length_a   1.000
_cell.length_b   1.000
_cell.length_c   1.000
_cell.angle_alpha   90.00
_cell.angle_beta   90.00
_cell.angle_gamma   90.00
#
_symmetry.space_group_name_H-M   'P 1'
#
loop_
_entity.id
_entity.type
_entity.pdbx_description
1 polymer ?
#
loop_
_entity_poly.entity_id
_entity_poly.type
_entity_poly.pdbx_seq_one_letter_code
_entity_poly.pdbx_strand_id
1 'polypeptide(L)'
;MIAGEGLIVTAGGLDTHIHFISPTQVETALYSGVTTMIGGGTGPADGTNATTCTPGRFNIEKMLEAAEEFPINLGFLGKGNSANLDTVAEQIEAGACGMKLHEDWPEREPASHLCHRLQLKMESKKSCPCSVRYFLFMTAGR
;
A
#
# COMPACT_ATOMS: atom_id res chain seq x y z
N MET A 1 -15.81 -28.61 0.65
CA MET A 1 -14.92 -29.49 1.45
C MET A 1 -13.66 -29.70 0.64
N ILE A 2 -12.50 -29.44 1.21
CA ILE A 2 -11.19 -29.64 0.54
C ILE A 2 -10.54 -30.82 1.23
N ALA A 3 -10.12 -31.86 0.45
CA ALA A 3 -9.42 -32.99 0.97
C ALA A 3 -7.99 -32.58 1.38
N GLY A 4 -7.60 -32.86 2.60
CA GLY A 4 -6.32 -32.43 3.16
C GLY A 4 -5.47 -33.56 3.76
N GLU A 5 -5.81 -34.81 3.44
CA GLU A 5 -5.08 -35.96 3.96
C GLU A 5 -3.61 -35.93 3.53
N GLY A 6 -2.71 -35.98 4.48
CA GLY A 6 -1.26 -35.91 4.25
C GLY A 6 -0.72 -34.53 3.93
N LEU A 7 -1.55 -33.47 4.03
CA LEU A 7 -1.15 -32.07 3.81
C LEU A 7 -1.08 -31.32 5.13
N ILE A 8 -0.23 -30.30 5.15
CA ILE A 8 -0.13 -29.32 6.26
C ILE A 8 -0.83 -28.03 5.81
N VAL A 9 -1.81 -27.59 6.59
CA VAL A 9 -2.49 -26.31 6.35
C VAL A 9 -1.76 -25.22 7.12
N THR A 10 -1.34 -24.16 6.40
CA THR A 10 -0.73 -22.98 6.98
C THR A 10 -1.53 -21.73 6.60
N ALA A 11 -1.33 -20.64 7.33
CA ALA A 11 -1.81 -19.34 6.87
C ALA A 11 -1.11 -18.96 5.56
N GLY A 12 -1.82 -18.25 4.70
CA GLY A 12 -1.23 -17.66 3.50
C GLY A 12 -0.16 -16.62 3.84
N GLY A 13 0.86 -16.51 2.99
CA GLY A 13 1.91 -15.52 3.16
C GLY A 13 1.39 -14.10 3.02
N LEU A 14 1.97 -13.17 3.76
CA LEU A 14 1.72 -11.74 3.65
C LEU A 14 3.04 -11.06 3.29
N ASP A 15 3.08 -10.42 2.11
CA ASP A 15 4.21 -9.62 1.68
C ASP A 15 3.84 -8.14 1.77
N THR A 16 4.59 -7.39 2.59
CA THR A 16 4.32 -5.97 2.87
C THR A 16 5.31 -5.03 2.18
N HIS A 17 6.16 -5.53 1.30
CA HIS A 17 7.12 -4.72 0.56
C HIS A 17 7.05 -5.02 -0.95
N ILE A 18 5.90 -4.77 -1.54
CA ILE A 18 5.66 -5.00 -2.96
C ILE A 18 5.92 -3.73 -3.77
N HIS A 19 6.56 -3.90 -4.92
CA HIS A 19 6.61 -2.93 -6.01
C HIS A 19 5.69 -3.44 -7.11
N PHE A 20 4.51 -2.84 -7.25
CA PHE A 20 3.52 -3.23 -8.25
C PHE A 20 3.95 -2.75 -9.64
N ILE A 21 4.62 -3.62 -10.38
CA ILE A 21 5.17 -3.34 -11.71
C ILE A 21 4.32 -4.02 -12.80
N SER A 22 3.92 -5.27 -12.57
CA SER A 22 3.18 -6.06 -13.55
C SER A 22 2.10 -6.92 -12.90
N PRO A 23 0.93 -7.10 -13.55
CA PRO A 23 -0.14 -8.00 -13.06
C PRO A 23 0.32 -9.44 -12.86
N THR A 24 1.30 -9.91 -13.62
CA THR A 24 1.85 -11.28 -13.51
C THR A 24 2.48 -11.57 -12.15
N GLN A 25 2.85 -10.53 -11.38
CA GLN A 25 3.34 -10.69 -10.01
C GLN A 25 2.28 -11.34 -9.10
N VAL A 26 1.01 -11.05 -9.33
CA VAL A 26 -0.10 -11.55 -8.51
C VAL A 26 -0.23 -13.06 -8.66
N GLU A 27 -0.19 -13.57 -9.89
CA GLU A 27 -0.24 -15.01 -10.16
C GLU A 27 0.97 -15.72 -9.52
N THR A 28 2.16 -15.16 -9.70
CA THR A 28 3.39 -15.70 -9.12
C THR A 28 3.31 -15.75 -7.59
N ALA A 29 2.77 -14.70 -6.96
CA ALA A 29 2.57 -14.64 -5.51
C ALA A 29 1.62 -15.74 -5.03
N LEU A 30 0.47 -15.91 -5.70
CA LEU A 30 -0.52 -16.94 -5.38
C LEU A 30 0.06 -18.35 -5.50
N TYR A 31 0.78 -18.64 -6.58
CA TYR A 31 1.47 -19.94 -6.76
C TYR A 31 2.55 -20.18 -5.71
N SER A 32 3.09 -19.13 -5.11
CA SER A 32 4.07 -19.20 -4.01
C SER A 32 3.44 -19.24 -2.62
N GLY A 33 2.10 -19.25 -2.53
CA GLY A 33 1.37 -19.28 -1.27
C GLY A 33 1.21 -17.92 -0.58
N VAL A 34 1.51 -16.82 -1.27
CA VAL A 34 1.24 -15.46 -0.78
C VAL A 34 -0.23 -15.11 -1.08
N THR A 35 -0.96 -14.70 -0.06
CA THR A 35 -2.40 -14.37 -0.17
C THR A 35 -2.70 -12.90 0.10
N THR A 36 -1.69 -12.13 0.49
CA THR A 36 -1.80 -10.69 0.75
C THR A 36 -0.54 -9.98 0.28
N MET A 37 -0.70 -8.96 -0.54
CA MET A 37 0.38 -8.13 -1.04
C MET A 37 0.09 -6.66 -0.70
N ILE A 38 1.03 -6.00 -0.01
CA ILE A 38 0.93 -4.58 0.33
C ILE A 38 2.16 -3.86 -0.21
N GLY A 39 1.96 -2.79 -0.92
CA GLY A 39 3.06 -2.03 -1.49
C GLY A 39 2.61 -0.84 -2.32
N GLY A 40 3.50 -0.33 -3.14
CA GLY A 40 3.24 0.79 -4.01
C GLY A 40 3.64 0.52 -5.45
N GLY A 41 3.18 1.37 -6.34
CA GLY A 41 3.44 1.32 -7.77
C GLY A 41 2.22 1.66 -8.58
N THR A 42 2.44 1.92 -9.85
CA THR A 42 1.41 2.25 -10.84
C THR A 42 1.37 1.24 -11.98
N GLY A 43 1.94 0.05 -11.75
CA GLY A 43 2.09 -0.96 -12.77
C GLY A 43 3.08 -0.54 -13.87
N PRO A 44 2.97 -1.09 -15.07
CA PRO A 44 3.87 -0.78 -16.18
C PRO A 44 3.64 0.61 -16.80
N ALA A 45 2.57 1.34 -16.39
CA ALA A 45 2.17 2.59 -17.05
C ALA A 45 3.16 3.74 -16.84
N ASP A 46 3.88 3.76 -15.71
CA ASP A 46 4.81 4.85 -15.34
C ASP A 46 6.26 4.36 -15.21
N GLY A 47 6.56 3.17 -15.69
CA GLY A 47 7.89 2.58 -15.63
C GLY A 47 8.42 2.49 -14.20
N THR A 48 9.66 2.94 -13.99
CA THR A 48 10.33 2.84 -12.68
C THR A 48 10.07 4.00 -11.73
N ASN A 49 9.50 5.11 -12.20
CA ASN A 49 9.43 6.36 -11.42
C ASN A 49 8.51 6.27 -10.20
N ALA A 50 7.44 5.49 -10.28
CA ALA A 50 6.44 5.38 -9.21
C ALA A 50 6.29 3.95 -8.66
N THR A 51 7.22 3.05 -8.94
CA THR A 51 7.13 1.63 -8.54
C THR A 51 7.22 1.40 -7.04
N THR A 52 7.69 2.38 -6.27
CA THR A 52 7.83 2.28 -4.82
C THR A 52 6.61 2.78 -4.07
N CYS A 53 5.76 3.59 -4.68
CA CYS A 53 4.52 4.12 -4.11
C CYS A 53 3.46 4.29 -5.19
N THR A 54 2.21 4.48 -4.75
CA THR A 54 1.07 4.83 -5.63
C THR A 54 0.69 6.28 -5.33
N PRO A 55 1.28 7.27 -6.04
CA PRO A 55 1.18 8.67 -5.66
C PRO A 55 -0.11 9.32 -6.14
N GLY A 56 -0.78 10.01 -5.22
CA GLY A 56 -1.96 10.83 -5.50
C GLY A 56 -3.25 10.03 -5.69
N ARG A 57 -4.37 10.73 -5.55
CA ARG A 57 -5.72 10.17 -5.63
C ARG A 57 -5.94 9.35 -6.89
N PHE A 58 -5.65 9.91 -8.05
CA PHE A 58 -5.90 9.27 -9.34
C PHE A 58 -5.25 7.89 -9.45
N ASN A 59 -3.97 7.78 -9.11
CA ASN A 59 -3.26 6.51 -9.22
C ASN A 59 -3.79 5.47 -8.23
N ILE A 60 -4.14 5.89 -7.00
CA ILE A 60 -4.71 4.99 -5.99
C ILE A 60 -6.05 4.45 -6.46
N GLU A 61 -6.96 5.32 -6.92
CA GLU A 61 -8.27 4.91 -7.43
C GLU A 61 -8.13 3.95 -8.62
N LYS A 62 -7.20 4.21 -9.55
CA LYS A 62 -6.95 3.34 -10.71
C LYS A 62 -6.32 1.99 -10.33
N MET A 63 -5.44 1.96 -9.35
CA MET A 63 -4.87 0.71 -8.86
C MET A 63 -5.89 -0.11 -8.08
N LEU A 64 -6.77 0.51 -7.31
CA LEU A 64 -7.87 -0.16 -6.64
C LEU A 64 -8.86 -0.76 -7.66
N GLU A 65 -9.23 -0.01 -8.70
CA GLU A 65 -10.09 -0.48 -9.78
C GLU A 65 -9.46 -1.69 -10.50
N ALA A 66 -8.18 -1.62 -10.83
CA ALA A 66 -7.45 -2.72 -11.46
C ALA A 66 -7.30 -3.95 -10.54
N ALA A 67 -7.30 -3.75 -9.23
CA ALA A 67 -7.16 -4.82 -8.24
C ALA A 67 -8.40 -5.72 -8.10
N GLU A 68 -9.58 -5.26 -8.51
CA GLU A 68 -10.84 -5.98 -8.35
C GLU A 68 -10.89 -7.33 -9.10
N GLU A 69 -10.08 -7.49 -10.14
CA GLU A 69 -10.02 -8.71 -10.93
C GLU A 69 -9.19 -9.84 -10.28
N PHE A 70 -8.40 -9.52 -9.25
CA PHE A 70 -7.46 -10.48 -8.68
C PHE A 70 -8.00 -11.17 -7.41
N PRO A 71 -7.91 -12.50 -7.34
CA PRO A 71 -8.39 -13.27 -6.18
C PRO A 71 -7.36 -13.29 -5.03
N ILE A 72 -6.85 -12.13 -4.65
CA ILE A 72 -5.84 -11.94 -3.60
C ILE A 72 -6.12 -10.63 -2.86
N ASN A 73 -5.67 -10.51 -1.61
CA ASN A 73 -5.77 -9.24 -0.90
C ASN A 73 -4.66 -8.29 -1.37
N LEU A 74 -5.03 -7.13 -1.89
CA LEU A 74 -4.11 -6.10 -2.36
C LEU A 74 -4.29 -4.81 -1.55
N GLY A 75 -3.17 -4.20 -1.15
CA GLY A 75 -3.15 -2.94 -0.46
C GLY A 75 -2.13 -1.98 -1.10
N PHE A 76 -2.56 -0.75 -1.39
CA PHE A 76 -1.73 0.25 -2.06
C PHE A 76 -1.25 1.31 -1.09
N LEU A 77 0.06 1.59 -1.14
CA LEU A 77 0.74 2.61 -0.33
C LEU A 77 0.88 3.90 -1.12
N GLY A 78 0.35 4.99 -0.59
CA GLY A 78 0.56 6.31 -1.12
C GLY A 78 1.99 6.82 -0.93
N LYS A 79 2.32 7.96 -1.55
CA LYS A 79 3.59 8.64 -1.38
C LYS A 79 3.63 9.40 -0.06
N GLY A 80 4.42 8.92 0.89
CA GLY A 80 4.57 9.53 2.22
C GLY A 80 5.59 10.67 2.27
N ASN A 81 6.56 10.70 1.34
CA ASN A 81 7.53 11.78 1.23
C ASN A 81 6.88 13.03 0.61
N SER A 82 6.19 13.80 1.43
CA SER A 82 5.49 15.02 1.03
C SER A 82 5.62 16.09 2.10
N ALA A 83 5.84 17.33 1.68
CA ALA A 83 5.85 18.50 2.58
C ALA A 83 4.43 19.02 2.88
N ASN A 84 3.40 18.52 2.20
CA ASN A 84 2.03 18.98 2.33
C ASN A 84 1.13 17.90 2.93
N LEU A 85 0.54 18.19 4.09
CA LEU A 85 -0.40 17.31 4.79
C LEU A 85 -1.66 17.01 3.97
N ASP A 86 -2.13 17.96 3.18
CA ASP A 86 -3.36 17.80 2.43
C ASP A 86 -3.19 16.77 1.30
N THR A 87 -2.01 16.72 0.67
CA THR A 87 -1.71 15.71 -0.35
C THR A 87 -1.60 14.30 0.23
N VAL A 88 -1.16 14.17 1.48
CA VAL A 88 -1.14 12.86 2.17
C VAL A 88 -2.55 12.47 2.59
N ALA A 89 -3.35 13.42 3.12
CA ALA A 89 -4.73 13.18 3.50
C ALA A 89 -5.59 12.74 2.30
N GLU A 90 -5.42 13.40 1.15
CA GLU A 90 -6.09 13.06 -0.10
C GLU A 90 -5.85 11.61 -0.53
N GLN A 91 -4.63 11.11 -0.39
CA GLN A 91 -4.28 9.74 -0.73
C GLN A 91 -4.97 8.72 0.18
N ILE A 92 -5.09 9.05 1.47
CA ILE A 92 -5.80 8.21 2.43
C ILE A 92 -7.30 8.19 2.12
N GLU A 93 -7.88 9.35 1.83
CA GLU A 93 -9.28 9.48 1.44
C GLU A 93 -9.60 8.73 0.13
N ALA A 94 -8.60 8.60 -0.76
CA ALA A 94 -8.70 7.82 -1.98
C ALA A 94 -8.62 6.30 -1.76
N GLY A 95 -8.29 5.84 -0.55
CA GLY A 95 -8.25 4.43 -0.19
C GLY A 95 -6.84 3.83 -0.02
N ALA A 96 -5.80 4.67 0.07
CA ALA A 96 -4.47 4.15 0.42
C ALA A 96 -4.51 3.47 1.79
N CYS A 97 -3.94 2.26 1.89
CA CYS A 97 -3.89 1.50 3.13
C CYS A 97 -2.73 1.93 4.05
N GLY A 98 -1.85 2.80 3.57
CA GLY A 98 -0.71 3.33 4.29
C GLY A 98 0.14 4.23 3.40
N MET A 99 1.32 4.61 3.90
CA MET A 99 2.26 5.48 3.21
C MET A 99 3.62 4.83 3.08
N LYS A 100 4.21 4.94 1.89
CA LYS A 100 5.60 4.57 1.65
C LYS A 100 6.50 5.78 1.90
N LEU A 101 7.47 5.60 2.79
CA LEU A 101 8.59 6.51 3.00
C LEU A 101 9.82 5.90 2.33
N HIS A 102 10.46 6.65 1.45
CA HIS A 102 11.63 6.21 0.71
C HIS A 102 12.84 7.08 1.06
N GLU A 103 13.95 6.46 1.41
CA GLU A 103 15.16 7.13 1.89
C GLU A 103 15.85 8.00 0.84
N ASP A 104 15.71 7.66 -0.44
CA ASP A 104 16.34 8.39 -1.53
C ASP A 104 15.65 9.72 -1.88
N TRP A 105 14.50 9.98 -1.30
CA TRP A 105 13.77 11.21 -1.56
C TRP A 105 14.01 12.25 -0.48
N PRO A 106 14.62 13.41 -0.84
CA PRO A 106 14.94 14.44 0.14
C PRO A 106 13.68 14.97 0.80
N GLU A 107 13.71 15.05 2.11
CA GLU A 107 12.64 15.60 2.93
C GLU A 107 13.07 16.92 3.55
N ARG A 108 12.17 17.93 3.51
CA ARG A 108 12.37 19.18 4.25
C ARG A 108 11.95 19.08 5.71
N GLU A 109 11.07 18.13 6.03
CA GLU A 109 10.72 17.71 7.39
C GLU A 109 10.70 16.19 7.46
N PRO A 110 11.02 15.57 8.61
CA PRO A 110 10.90 14.11 8.74
C PRO A 110 9.47 13.67 8.42
N ALA A 111 9.30 12.88 7.36
CA ALA A 111 7.98 12.36 6.95
C ALA A 111 7.27 11.62 8.10
N SER A 112 8.05 11.06 9.03
CA SER A 112 7.54 10.48 10.27
C SER A 112 6.72 11.47 11.10
N HIS A 113 7.17 12.72 11.23
CA HIS A 113 6.44 13.76 11.96
C HIS A 113 5.17 14.19 11.22
N LEU A 114 5.24 14.28 9.91
CA LEU A 114 4.09 14.62 9.07
C LEU A 114 3.00 13.54 9.16
N CYS A 115 3.41 12.29 9.07
CA CYS A 115 2.51 11.14 9.18
C CYS A 115 1.89 11.03 10.58
N HIS A 116 2.64 11.25 11.64
CA HIS A 116 2.11 11.28 13.01
C HIS A 116 1.10 12.41 13.21
N ARG A 117 1.38 13.62 12.69
CA ARG A 117 0.44 14.75 12.73
C ARG A 117 -0.85 14.47 11.96
N LEU A 118 -0.77 13.70 10.85
CA LEU A 118 -1.92 13.29 10.07
C LEU A 118 -2.77 12.28 10.82
N GLN A 119 -2.16 11.29 11.44
CA GLN A 119 -2.85 10.32 12.27
C GLN A 119 -3.66 11.03 13.36
N LEU A 120 -3.06 11.99 14.09
CA LEU A 120 -3.75 12.77 15.10
C LEU A 120 -4.89 13.62 14.51
N LYS A 121 -4.71 14.22 13.32
CA LYS A 121 -5.74 15.01 12.62
C LYS A 121 -6.91 14.13 12.17
N MET A 122 -6.66 12.91 11.74
CA MET A 122 -7.70 11.98 11.29
C MET A 122 -8.46 11.35 12.45
N GLU A 123 -7.79 11.03 13.54
CA GLU A 123 -8.43 10.54 14.77
C GLU A 123 -9.37 11.60 15.38
N SER A 124 -9.03 12.88 15.23
CA SER A 124 -9.89 13.99 15.67
C SER A 124 -11.11 14.23 14.79
N LYS A 125 -11.06 13.83 13.51
CA LYS A 125 -12.18 13.85 12.58
C LYS A 125 -12.90 12.51 12.64
N LYS A 126 -13.94 12.38 13.46
CA LYS A 126 -14.80 11.17 13.60
C LYS A 126 -15.51 10.71 12.32
N SER A 127 -15.08 11.12 11.15
CA SER A 127 -15.76 10.96 9.86
C SER A 127 -15.05 10.06 8.85
N CYS A 128 -14.05 9.27 9.24
CA CYS A 128 -13.50 8.27 8.33
C CYS A 128 -14.33 6.98 8.45
N PRO A 129 -15.09 6.56 7.40
CA PRO A 129 -15.88 5.33 7.44
C PRO A 129 -15.02 4.07 7.43
N CYS A 130 -13.74 4.18 7.15
CA CYS A 130 -12.81 3.07 7.21
C CYS A 130 -12.24 2.97 8.63
N SER A 131 -12.53 1.86 9.31
CA SER A 131 -11.95 1.48 10.60
C SER A 131 -10.46 1.12 10.51
N VAL A 132 -9.70 1.79 9.65
CA VAL A 132 -8.24 1.61 9.56
C VAL A 132 -7.60 2.34 10.73
N ARG A 133 -7.50 1.63 11.88
CA ARG A 133 -6.86 2.16 13.09
C ARG A 133 -5.34 2.08 13.06
N TYR A 134 -4.76 1.56 11.98
CA TYR A 134 -3.31 1.36 11.87
C TYR A 134 -2.85 1.79 10.49
N PHE A 135 -2.03 2.85 10.44
CA PHE A 135 -1.27 3.18 9.25
C PHE A 135 0.00 2.34 9.23
N LEU A 136 0.18 1.59 8.15
CA LEU A 136 1.43 0.90 7.91
C LEU A 136 2.42 1.90 7.30
N PHE A 137 3.49 2.21 8.06
CA PHE A 137 4.63 2.94 7.54
C PHE A 137 5.69 1.93 7.11
N MET A 138 6.02 1.94 5.84
CA MET A 138 7.10 1.14 5.30
C MET A 138 8.29 2.06 5.04
N THR A 139 9.36 1.91 5.81
CA THR A 139 10.66 2.45 5.47
C THR A 139 11.41 1.36 4.72
N ALA A 140 12.00 1.67 3.56
CA ALA A 140 12.99 0.80 2.96
C ALA A 140 14.22 0.83 3.90
N GLY A 141 14.42 -0.23 4.66
CA GLY A 141 15.61 -0.39 5.47
C GLY A 141 16.86 -0.49 4.59
N ARG A 142 18.01 0.00 5.12
CA ARG A 142 19.32 -0.21 4.51
C ARG A 142 19.68 -1.69 4.57
#